data_35d7ff38b3c89d31111aa1f1ecd83803
#
_entry.id   35d7ff38b3c89d31111aa1f1ecd83803
#
_cell.length_a   1.000
_cell.length_b   1.000
_cell.length_c   1.000
_cell.angle_alpha   90.00
_cell.angle_beta   90.00
_cell.angle_gamma   90.00
#
_symmetry.space_group_name_H-M   'P 1'
#
loop_
_entity.id
_entity.type
_entity.pdbx_description
1 polymer ?
#
loop_
_entity_poly.entity_id
_entity_poly.type
_entity_poly.pdbx_seq_one_letter_code
_entity_poly.pdbx_strand_id
1 'polypeptide(L)'
;MKSKSGKNISTNNMNNQIIINEKINLDKVKFLFSLTEEELTKYFKNSPDKTKYITETKNILAEYISNGSSINKKIYTKSACNRYYCNNSLQRLQNDIRNFIMVDCYDYDLKSATFSVMVYLAKKHNLPYNHIEYFINNKDMLYEKYEI
;
A
#
# COMPACT_ATOMS: atom_id res chain seq x y z
N MET A 1 6.89 -25.75 50.43
CA MET A 1 6.77 -25.64 48.97
C MET A 1 5.65 -24.64 48.63
N LYS A 2 5.97 -23.44 48.16
CA LYS A 2 5.00 -22.44 47.74
C LYS A 2 5.18 -22.25 46.22
N SER A 3 4.22 -22.70 45.44
CA SER A 3 4.16 -22.49 44.00
C SER A 3 3.78 -21.04 43.72
N LYS A 4 4.67 -20.29 43.09
CA LYS A 4 4.35 -18.98 42.53
C LYS A 4 3.69 -19.18 41.16
N SER A 5 2.37 -19.01 41.10
CA SER A 5 1.68 -18.85 39.83
C SER A 5 2.06 -17.53 39.20
N GLY A 6 2.88 -17.57 38.17
CA GLY A 6 3.15 -16.40 37.35
C GLY A 6 1.89 -16.03 36.54
N LYS A 7 1.26 -14.92 36.89
CA LYS A 7 0.27 -14.28 36.04
C LYS A 7 0.97 -13.76 34.79
N ASN A 8 0.75 -14.44 33.67
CA ASN A 8 1.04 -13.88 32.34
C ASN A 8 0.11 -12.68 32.12
N ILE A 9 0.63 -11.50 32.36
CA ILE A 9 -0.03 -10.27 31.93
C ILE A 9 0.18 -10.23 30.41
N SER A 10 -0.90 -10.54 29.67
CA SER A 10 -0.96 -10.24 28.24
C SER A 10 -0.99 -8.71 28.09
N THR A 11 0.16 -8.10 27.91
CA THR A 11 0.25 -6.71 27.49
C THR A 11 -0.40 -6.62 26.12
N ASN A 12 -1.56 -5.99 26.05
CA ASN A 12 -2.29 -5.70 24.84
C ASN A 12 -1.37 -5.07 23.79
N ASN A 13 -1.14 -5.78 22.70
CA ASN A 13 -0.42 -5.36 21.50
C ASN A 13 -1.20 -4.29 20.70
N MET A 14 -1.78 -3.28 21.35
CA MET A 14 -2.50 -2.19 20.64
C MET A 14 -1.57 -1.30 19.79
N ASN A 15 -0.25 -1.32 20.05
CA ASN A 15 0.70 -0.43 19.34
C ASN A 15 1.05 -0.89 17.91
N ASN A 16 0.58 -2.05 17.45
CA ASN A 16 0.95 -2.63 16.16
C ASN A 16 -0.19 -2.64 15.14
N GLN A 17 -1.33 -2.03 15.45
CA GLN A 17 -2.47 -1.96 14.55
C GLN A 17 -2.98 -0.54 14.41
N ILE A 18 -3.38 -0.20 13.19
CA ILE A 18 -4.11 1.04 12.89
C ILE A 18 -5.39 0.71 12.14
N ILE A 19 -6.39 1.55 12.33
CA ILE A 19 -7.66 1.44 11.63
C ILE A 19 -7.71 2.50 10.54
N ILE A 20 -7.96 2.07 9.31
CA ILE A 20 -8.13 2.95 8.16
C ILE A 20 -9.54 2.77 7.60
N ASN A 21 -10.20 3.86 7.32
CA ASN A 21 -11.47 3.87 6.61
C ASN A 21 -11.18 4.05 5.12
N GLU A 22 -11.27 2.96 4.36
CA GLU A 22 -11.10 2.98 2.91
C GLU A 22 -12.39 3.48 2.25
N LYS A 23 -12.29 4.53 1.44
CA LYS A 23 -13.42 5.08 0.67
C LYS A 23 -13.38 4.55 -0.76
N ILE A 24 -14.47 3.95 -1.20
CA ILE A 24 -14.59 3.34 -2.53
C ILE A 24 -15.90 3.74 -3.22
N ASN A 25 -15.88 3.70 -4.54
CA ASN A 25 -17.11 3.75 -5.34
C ASN A 25 -17.64 2.33 -5.55
N LEU A 26 -18.73 1.99 -4.88
CA LEU A 26 -19.29 0.64 -4.87
C LEU A 26 -19.77 0.19 -6.27
N ASP A 27 -20.26 1.10 -7.11
CA ASP A 27 -20.71 0.76 -8.45
C ASP A 27 -19.51 0.42 -9.36
N LYS A 28 -18.40 1.13 -9.23
CA LYS A 28 -17.15 0.78 -9.91
C LYS A 28 -16.58 -0.56 -9.43
N VAL A 29 -16.70 -0.88 -8.13
CA VAL A 29 -16.32 -2.19 -7.58
C VAL A 29 -17.17 -3.29 -8.20
N LYS A 30 -18.50 -3.13 -8.26
CA LYS A 30 -19.42 -4.08 -8.90
C LYS A 30 -19.11 -4.25 -10.38
N PHE A 31 -18.84 -3.16 -11.09
CA PHE A 31 -18.43 -3.19 -12.50
C PHE A 31 -17.17 -4.03 -12.69
N LEU A 32 -16.08 -3.78 -11.93
CA LEU A 32 -14.86 -4.57 -12.04
C LEU A 32 -15.07 -6.05 -11.67
N PHE A 33 -15.91 -6.31 -10.69
CA PHE A 33 -16.24 -7.69 -10.28
C PHE A 33 -16.98 -8.45 -11.39
N SER A 34 -17.82 -7.78 -12.18
CA SER A 34 -18.56 -8.38 -13.32
C SER A 34 -17.69 -8.70 -14.53
N LEU A 35 -16.49 -8.10 -14.63
CA LEU A 35 -15.56 -8.38 -15.74
C LEU A 35 -15.11 -9.86 -15.70
N THR A 36 -14.92 -10.42 -16.89
CA THR A 36 -14.31 -11.74 -17.05
C THR A 36 -12.83 -11.74 -16.63
N GLU A 37 -12.25 -12.91 -16.41
CA GLU A 37 -10.81 -13.02 -16.11
C GLU A 37 -9.95 -12.50 -17.26
N GLU A 38 -10.37 -12.72 -18.51
CA GLU A 38 -9.69 -12.22 -19.69
C GLU A 38 -9.66 -10.69 -19.74
N GLU A 39 -10.79 -10.05 -19.43
CA GLU A 39 -10.87 -8.59 -19.36
C GLU A 39 -10.00 -8.03 -18.24
N LEU A 40 -10.02 -8.66 -17.05
CA LEU A 40 -9.18 -8.27 -15.93
C LEU A 40 -7.69 -8.47 -16.23
N THR A 41 -7.32 -9.46 -17.05
CA THR A 41 -5.92 -9.72 -17.42
C THR A 41 -5.23 -8.48 -18.02
N LYS A 42 -5.98 -7.60 -18.67
CA LYS A 42 -5.47 -6.34 -19.25
C LYS A 42 -4.84 -5.41 -18.21
N TYR A 43 -5.30 -5.48 -16.96
CA TYR A 43 -4.75 -4.68 -15.85
C TYR A 43 -3.46 -5.27 -15.25
N PHE A 44 -3.10 -6.51 -15.59
CA PHE A 44 -1.95 -7.23 -15.02
C PHE A 44 -0.84 -7.48 -16.04
N LYS A 45 -0.59 -6.54 -16.95
CA LYS A 45 0.33 -6.71 -18.10
C LYS A 45 1.71 -7.24 -17.72
N ASN A 46 2.27 -6.78 -16.62
CA ASN A 46 3.65 -7.07 -16.19
C ASN A 46 3.72 -8.06 -15.01
N SER A 47 2.62 -8.71 -14.65
CA SER A 47 2.61 -9.62 -13.49
C SER A 47 3.01 -11.03 -13.91
N PRO A 48 3.93 -11.71 -13.18
CA PRO A 48 4.40 -13.05 -13.52
C PRO A 48 3.32 -14.12 -13.32
N ASP A 49 2.41 -13.95 -12.37
CA ASP A 49 1.32 -14.87 -12.06
C ASP A 49 -0.03 -14.14 -12.11
N LYS A 50 -0.52 -13.94 -13.33
CA LYS A 50 -1.78 -13.20 -13.56
C LYS A 50 -2.98 -13.88 -12.91
N THR A 51 -3.09 -15.20 -12.97
CA THR A 51 -4.21 -15.96 -12.43
C THR A 51 -4.36 -15.73 -10.92
N LYS A 52 -3.24 -15.79 -10.18
CA LYS A 52 -3.22 -15.53 -8.75
C LYS A 52 -3.69 -14.12 -8.43
N TYR A 53 -3.17 -13.11 -9.14
CA TYR A 53 -3.54 -11.71 -8.91
C TYR A 53 -5.02 -11.43 -9.26
N ILE A 54 -5.56 -12.05 -10.30
CA ILE A 54 -6.98 -11.95 -10.66
C ILE A 54 -7.84 -12.54 -9.55
N THR A 55 -7.50 -13.74 -9.06
CA THR A 55 -8.22 -14.39 -7.96
C THR A 55 -8.19 -13.54 -6.69
N GLU A 56 -7.02 -13.04 -6.28
CA GLU A 56 -6.90 -12.14 -5.12
C GLU A 56 -7.74 -10.87 -5.30
N THR A 57 -7.71 -10.25 -6.50
CA THR A 57 -8.52 -9.07 -6.82
C THR A 57 -10.00 -9.36 -6.70
N LYS A 58 -10.49 -10.45 -7.31
CA LYS A 58 -11.90 -10.86 -7.21
C LYS A 58 -12.34 -11.07 -5.77
N ASN A 59 -11.51 -11.69 -4.93
CA ASN A 59 -11.80 -11.89 -3.51
C ASN A 59 -11.93 -10.56 -2.75
N ILE A 60 -11.05 -9.61 -3.01
CA ILE A 60 -11.11 -8.28 -2.39
C ILE A 60 -12.36 -7.52 -2.84
N LEU A 61 -12.67 -7.53 -4.14
CA LEU A 61 -13.87 -6.88 -4.67
C LEU A 61 -15.15 -7.51 -4.12
N ALA A 62 -15.20 -8.85 -3.99
CA ALA A 62 -16.33 -9.57 -3.39
C ALA A 62 -16.57 -9.15 -1.93
N GLU A 63 -15.49 -8.98 -1.14
CA GLU A 63 -15.60 -8.51 0.24
C GLU A 63 -16.17 -7.09 0.31
N TYR A 64 -15.74 -6.17 -0.55
CA TYR A 64 -16.32 -4.81 -0.60
C TYR A 64 -17.80 -4.83 -0.99
N ILE A 65 -18.19 -5.69 -1.94
CA ILE A 65 -19.59 -5.84 -2.34
C ILE A 65 -20.42 -6.41 -1.18
N SER A 66 -19.92 -7.43 -0.48
CA SER A 66 -20.64 -8.05 0.65
C SER A 66 -20.84 -7.07 1.82
N ASN A 67 -19.89 -6.18 2.06
CA ASN A 67 -20.01 -5.14 3.07
C ASN A 67 -21.06 -4.07 2.69
N GLY A 68 -21.33 -3.89 1.40
CA GLY A 68 -22.38 -3.00 0.88
C GLY A 68 -22.18 -1.51 1.19
N SER A 69 -20.99 -1.11 1.65
CA SER A 69 -20.68 0.24 2.08
C SER A 69 -19.60 0.89 1.22
N SER A 70 -19.76 2.18 0.93
CA SER A 70 -18.72 2.98 0.29
C SER A 70 -17.55 3.33 1.24
N ILE A 71 -17.71 3.09 2.55
CA ILE A 71 -16.66 3.29 3.56
C ILE A 71 -16.44 1.96 4.26
N ASN A 72 -15.23 1.42 4.10
CA ASN A 72 -14.85 0.12 4.65
C ASN A 72 -13.75 0.26 5.69
N LYS A 73 -14.06 -0.11 6.91
CA LYS A 73 -13.12 -0.12 8.03
C LYS A 73 -12.17 -1.30 7.88
N LYS A 74 -10.86 -1.04 7.76
CA LYS A 74 -9.81 -2.04 7.65
C LYS A 74 -8.80 -1.92 8.78
N ILE A 75 -8.33 -3.06 9.28
CA ILE A 75 -7.30 -3.13 10.33
C ILE A 75 -5.97 -3.46 9.66
N TYR A 76 -5.05 -2.53 9.72
CA TYR A 76 -3.70 -2.68 9.21
C TYR A 76 -2.77 -3.06 10.35
N THR A 77 -2.01 -4.13 10.16
CA THR A 77 -1.06 -4.65 11.16
C THR A 77 0.37 -4.30 10.76
N LYS A 78 1.13 -3.81 11.71
CA LYS A 78 2.54 -3.45 11.53
C LYS A 78 3.39 -4.71 11.37
N SER A 79 4.19 -4.76 10.31
CA SER A 79 5.15 -5.84 10.05
C SER A 79 6.50 -5.59 10.74
N ALA A 80 7.38 -6.58 10.69
CA ALA A 80 8.74 -6.48 11.21
C ALA A 80 9.57 -5.35 10.58
N CYS A 81 9.27 -4.96 9.33
CA CYS A 81 9.92 -3.84 8.65
C CYS A 81 9.24 -2.48 8.89
N ASN A 82 8.45 -2.35 9.95
CA ASN A 82 7.72 -1.13 10.33
C ASN A 82 6.68 -0.63 9.30
N ARG A 83 6.27 -1.45 8.33
CA ARG A 83 5.20 -1.13 7.38
C ARG A 83 3.89 -1.74 7.85
N TYR A 84 2.79 -1.05 7.59
CA TYR A 84 1.45 -1.54 7.89
C TYR A 84 0.86 -2.26 6.69
N TYR A 85 0.30 -3.46 6.90
CA TYR A 85 -0.30 -4.29 5.87
C TYR A 85 -1.69 -4.77 6.28
N CYS A 86 -2.57 -4.84 5.27
CA CYS A 86 -3.88 -5.47 5.38
C CYS A 86 -4.10 -6.36 4.15
N ASN A 87 -4.43 -7.63 4.35
CA ASN A 87 -4.52 -8.60 3.25
C ASN A 87 -5.68 -8.29 2.28
N ASN A 88 -6.86 -7.96 2.80
CA ASN A 88 -8.05 -7.72 1.99
C ASN A 88 -8.36 -6.22 1.96
N SER A 89 -7.50 -5.44 1.30
CA SER A 89 -7.56 -3.97 1.28
C SER A 89 -7.17 -3.39 -0.08
N LEU A 90 -7.42 -2.10 -0.26
CA LEU A 90 -6.97 -1.34 -1.43
C LEU A 90 -5.45 -1.46 -1.67
N GLN A 91 -4.67 -1.64 -0.60
CA GLN A 91 -3.21 -1.79 -0.69
C GLN A 91 -2.78 -3.00 -1.55
N ARG A 92 -3.59 -4.06 -1.60
CA ARG A 92 -3.30 -5.30 -2.36
C ARG A 92 -3.73 -5.23 -3.81
N LEU A 93 -4.53 -4.25 -4.18
CA LEU A 93 -4.99 -4.07 -5.55
C LEU A 93 -3.91 -3.44 -6.44
N GLN A 94 -3.89 -3.84 -7.70
CA GLN A 94 -3.10 -3.18 -8.75
C GLN A 94 -3.44 -1.68 -8.80
N ASN A 95 -2.44 -0.83 -9.10
CA ASN A 95 -2.61 0.62 -9.10
C ASN A 95 -3.80 1.09 -9.94
N ASP A 96 -3.92 0.60 -11.18
CA ASP A 96 -5.00 1.01 -12.08
C ASP A 96 -6.38 0.67 -11.52
N ILE A 97 -6.53 -0.54 -10.95
CA ILE A 97 -7.77 -1.00 -10.31
C ILE A 97 -8.07 -0.17 -9.07
N ARG A 98 -7.07 0.01 -8.21
CA ARG A 98 -7.18 0.80 -6.98
C ARG A 98 -7.61 2.23 -7.29
N ASN A 99 -6.92 2.91 -8.20
CA ASN A 99 -7.22 4.30 -8.58
C ASN A 99 -8.60 4.44 -9.23
N PHE A 100 -9.06 3.41 -9.96
CA PHE A 100 -10.38 3.43 -10.56
C PHE A 100 -11.51 3.39 -9.52
N ILE A 101 -11.35 2.62 -8.42
CA ILE A 101 -12.40 2.44 -7.42
C ILE A 101 -12.32 3.41 -6.23
N MET A 102 -11.15 4.01 -5.97
CA MET A 102 -10.98 4.98 -4.89
C MET A 102 -11.77 6.26 -5.15
N VAL A 103 -12.23 6.90 -4.06
CA VAL A 103 -12.98 8.16 -4.11
C VAL A 103 -12.28 9.17 -3.21
N ASP A 104 -12.20 10.42 -3.68
CA ASP A 104 -11.62 11.56 -2.94
C ASP A 104 -10.19 11.30 -2.43
N CYS A 105 -9.41 10.56 -3.20
CA CYS A 105 -8.03 10.24 -2.86
C CYS A 105 -7.08 10.88 -3.88
N TYR A 106 -6.00 11.45 -3.37
CA TYR A 106 -4.88 11.92 -4.17
C TYR A 106 -3.74 10.93 -4.00
N ASP A 107 -3.14 10.52 -5.12
CA ASP A 107 -1.91 9.71 -5.09
C ASP A 107 -0.73 10.66 -4.89
N TYR A 108 -0.19 10.69 -3.67
CA TYR A 108 1.02 11.42 -3.37
C TYR A 108 2.20 10.46 -3.38
N ASP A 109 2.95 10.47 -4.47
CA ASP A 109 4.24 9.79 -4.50
C ASP A 109 5.37 10.78 -4.17
N LEU A 110 6.19 10.42 -3.20
CA LEU A 110 7.40 11.18 -2.89
C LEU A 110 8.45 10.87 -3.94
N LYS A 111 8.71 11.85 -4.83
CA LYS A 111 9.80 11.73 -5.81
C LYS A 111 11.08 11.31 -5.11
N SER A 112 11.60 10.12 -5.46
CA SER A 112 12.82 9.57 -4.87
C SER A 112 12.78 9.54 -3.32
N ALA A 113 11.73 8.94 -2.72
CA ALA A 113 11.41 9.00 -1.29
C ALA A 113 12.63 8.78 -0.36
N THR A 114 13.45 7.76 -0.64
CA THR A 114 14.65 7.48 0.16
C THR A 114 15.64 8.65 0.15
N PHE A 115 15.93 9.18 -1.03
CA PHE A 115 16.87 10.30 -1.15
C PHE A 115 16.30 11.59 -0.57
N SER A 116 14.99 11.83 -0.69
CA SER A 116 14.32 12.98 -0.06
C SER A 116 14.42 12.93 1.47
N VAL A 117 14.23 11.75 2.07
CA VAL A 117 14.43 11.54 3.51
C VAL A 117 15.91 11.74 3.89
N MET A 118 16.86 11.27 3.09
CA MET A 118 18.30 11.49 3.33
C MET A 118 18.65 12.98 3.31
N VAL A 119 18.14 13.75 2.35
CA VAL A 119 18.33 15.21 2.30
C VAL A 119 17.74 15.89 3.53
N TYR A 120 16.52 15.51 3.93
CA TYR A 120 15.89 16.04 5.14
C TYR A 120 16.75 15.78 6.39
N LEU A 121 17.22 14.54 6.58
CA LEU A 121 18.06 14.17 7.71
C LEU A 121 19.42 14.89 7.68
N ALA A 122 20.03 15.00 6.50
CA ALA A 122 21.29 15.70 6.35
C ALA A 122 21.15 17.19 6.70
N LYS A 123 20.08 17.87 6.23
CA LYS A 123 19.77 19.26 6.62
C LYS A 123 19.58 19.39 8.14
N LYS A 124 18.81 18.47 8.74
CA LYS A 124 18.54 18.46 10.18
C LYS A 124 19.81 18.31 11.04
N HIS A 125 20.81 17.59 10.52
CA HIS A 125 22.07 17.32 11.23
C HIS A 125 23.26 18.12 10.70
N ASN A 126 23.03 19.13 9.85
CA ASN A 126 24.06 19.98 9.23
C ASN A 126 25.13 19.18 8.46
N LEU A 127 24.72 18.10 7.78
CA LEU A 127 25.58 17.28 6.92
C LEU A 127 25.50 17.71 5.46
N PRO A 128 26.54 17.45 4.64
CA PRO A 128 26.50 17.72 3.19
C PRO A 128 25.39 16.94 2.50
N TYR A 129 24.58 17.58 1.65
CA TYR A 129 23.46 16.97 0.93
C TYR A 129 23.34 17.39 -0.53
N ASN A 130 24.17 18.31 -1.00
CA ASN A 130 24.04 18.93 -2.33
C ASN A 130 24.06 17.92 -3.47
N HIS A 131 24.88 16.86 -3.38
CA HIS A 131 24.94 15.82 -4.40
C HIS A 131 23.67 14.97 -4.46
N ILE A 132 23.05 14.71 -3.32
CA ILE A 132 21.78 13.96 -3.25
C ILE A 132 20.65 14.82 -3.81
N GLU A 133 20.59 16.09 -3.45
CA GLU A 133 19.59 17.03 -3.94
C GLU A 133 19.74 17.26 -5.47
N TYR A 134 20.98 17.35 -5.96
CA TYR A 134 21.25 17.39 -7.40
C TYR A 134 20.75 16.14 -8.11
N PHE A 135 21.00 14.95 -7.56
CA PHE A 135 20.50 13.69 -8.11
C PHE A 135 18.97 13.65 -8.18
N ILE A 136 18.26 14.04 -7.11
CA ILE A 136 16.79 14.05 -7.08
C ILE A 136 16.23 14.95 -8.19
N ASN A 137 16.83 16.12 -8.38
CA ASN A 137 16.34 17.11 -9.32
C ASN A 137 16.66 16.78 -10.79
N ASN A 138 17.68 15.96 -11.03
CA ASN A 138 18.18 15.64 -12.38
C ASN A 138 18.10 14.15 -12.71
N LYS A 139 17.33 13.38 -11.95
CA LYS A 139 17.27 11.90 -12.03
C LYS A 139 17.01 11.40 -13.46
N ASP A 140 15.99 11.94 -14.11
CA ASP A 140 15.55 11.48 -15.41
C ASP A 140 16.65 11.74 -16.48
N MET A 141 17.24 12.95 -16.47
CA MET A 141 18.37 13.31 -17.34
C MET A 141 19.61 12.42 -17.08
N LEU A 142 19.88 12.08 -15.81
CA LEU A 142 21.03 11.23 -15.46
C LEU A 142 20.83 9.79 -15.93
N TYR A 143 19.60 9.28 -15.85
CA TYR A 143 19.27 7.94 -16.32
C TYR A 143 19.41 7.84 -17.85
N GLU A 144 18.90 8.82 -18.60
CA GLU A 144 19.10 8.88 -20.05
C GLU A 144 20.59 8.96 -20.43
N LYS A 145 21.35 9.81 -19.71
CA LYS A 145 22.77 10.01 -20.02
C LYS A 145 23.65 8.78 -19.75
N TYR A 146 23.33 8.00 -18.74
CA TYR A 146 24.14 6.86 -18.29
C TYR A 146 23.52 5.51 -18.61
N GLU A 147 22.39 5.48 -19.35
CA GLU A 147 21.70 4.25 -19.77
C GLU A 147 21.38 3.28 -18.60
N ILE A 148 20.95 3.83 -17.44
CA ILE A 148 20.67 3.07 -16.22
C ILE A 148 19.17 2.80 -16.09
#